data_53a67eb6af034ba22aed01d5b79602f9
#
_entry.id   53a67eb6af034ba22aed01d5b79602f9
#
_cell.length_a   1.000
_cell.length_b   1.000
_cell.length_c   1.000
_cell.angle_alpha   90.00
_cell.angle_beta   90.00
_cell.angle_gamma   90.00
#
_symmetry.space_group_name_H-M   'P 1'
#
loop_
_entity.id
_entity.type
_entity.pdbx_description
1 polymer ?
#
loop_
_entity_poly.entity_id
_entity_poly.type
_entity_poly.pdbx_seq_one_letter_code
_entity_poly.pdbx_strand_id
1 'polypeptide(L)'
;MARLALFLLGRFDATLDSQTVTAFKTDKVRALLAYLAVENDRAHRRDALATLLWPDGSDEAARANLRQSLCRLRDALRENEQATPLLLATTETIQLNPAGDYWVDVLEFNRLLAACHAHRHRSLEGCSSCAGRLAQAAALVGGEFLAGLSLKDSPGFADWSLVRQEAMHRAAMEALQHLAAHYQQAGNATDAEFYLQRQAAMEPWCEPAHQQLMRLYAASGRRSLAAVQYVQCRRALMEQLGIAPERATTALFEAIRSGQPNALPQRGRLVNAPQQPASLVGREQEIALIGDTLENPDCRVLTLVGLGGCGKTSLALHAAAEHAPAFRDGACFCSFDLLGAADPPASTLAQALGLDYSGAQDAQSRVRQFLRDREMLLVFDNLERLPDTNWVAQLLRDAPQIVILAASLHRLDIHGEWCIEVHGLAYPEPDRAISSLDALRYPAVRLFVLRAAQAQAGFSLTEENALHVARICRQVEGLPLALELAASWTGLLS
;
A
#
# COMPACT_ATOMS: atom_id res chain seq x y z
N MET A 1 -5.64 13.73 -23.00
CA MET A 1 -6.21 12.35 -23.10
C MET A 1 -5.66 11.76 -24.38
N ALA A 2 -5.36 10.44 -24.38
CA ALA A 2 -4.94 9.76 -25.61
C ALA A 2 -6.04 9.86 -26.69
N ARG A 3 -5.62 9.97 -27.95
CA ARG A 3 -6.56 10.10 -29.07
C ARG A 3 -7.45 8.86 -29.21
N LEU A 4 -6.88 7.66 -29.20
CA LEU A 4 -7.61 6.39 -29.19
C LEU A 4 -7.55 5.80 -27.77
N ALA A 5 -8.70 5.55 -27.14
CA ALA A 5 -8.75 4.77 -25.93
C ALA A 5 -9.55 3.47 -26.17
N LEU A 6 -8.96 2.35 -25.75
CA LEU A 6 -9.54 1.01 -25.85
C LEU A 6 -9.80 0.46 -24.47
N PHE A 7 -11.03 -0.02 -24.29
CA PHE A 7 -11.49 -0.67 -23.06
C PHE A 7 -11.78 -2.13 -23.39
N LEU A 8 -10.96 -3.03 -22.86
CA LEU A 8 -10.99 -4.46 -23.13
C LEU A 8 -11.22 -5.28 -21.84
N LEU A 9 -10.99 -4.68 -20.65
CA LEU A 9 -11.25 -5.28 -19.33
C LEU A 9 -12.74 -5.16 -18.95
N GLY A 10 -13.58 -5.71 -19.79
CA GLY A 10 -15.02 -5.65 -19.79
C GLY A 10 -15.53 -5.90 -21.21
N ARG A 11 -16.67 -5.28 -21.55
CA ARG A 11 -17.13 -5.28 -22.95
C ARG A 11 -16.19 -4.45 -23.80
N PHE A 12 -15.91 -4.95 -25.01
CA PHE A 12 -15.12 -4.18 -25.98
C PHE A 12 -15.77 -2.82 -26.21
N ASP A 13 -15.05 -1.76 -25.87
CA ASP A 13 -15.40 -0.39 -26.20
C ASP A 13 -14.18 0.40 -26.70
N ALA A 14 -14.41 1.40 -27.54
CA ALA A 14 -13.36 2.22 -28.09
C ALA A 14 -13.85 3.66 -28.23
N THR A 15 -12.99 4.62 -27.83
CA THR A 15 -13.24 6.04 -28.05
C THR A 15 -12.13 6.66 -28.89
N LEU A 16 -12.48 7.52 -29.82
CA LEU A 16 -11.57 8.31 -30.63
C LEU A 16 -11.87 9.79 -30.40
N ASP A 17 -10.88 10.56 -29.99
CA ASP A 17 -11.06 11.98 -29.62
C ASP A 17 -12.22 12.19 -28.61
N SER A 18 -12.34 11.28 -27.63
CA SER A 18 -13.40 11.23 -26.60
C SER A 18 -14.82 10.92 -27.13
N GLN A 19 -14.95 10.47 -28.38
CA GLN A 19 -16.22 10.03 -28.96
C GLN A 19 -16.22 8.51 -29.13
N THR A 20 -17.33 7.84 -28.76
CA THR A 20 -17.43 6.38 -28.93
C THR A 20 -17.38 5.99 -30.40
N VAL A 21 -16.52 5.04 -30.74
CA VAL A 21 -16.38 4.51 -32.10
C VAL A 21 -17.41 3.41 -32.31
N THR A 22 -18.49 3.72 -33.02
CA THR A 22 -19.56 2.76 -33.36
C THR A 22 -19.39 2.13 -34.76
N ALA A 23 -18.43 2.62 -35.54
CA ALA A 23 -18.28 2.28 -36.96
C ALA A 23 -17.63 0.89 -37.25
N PHE A 24 -17.40 0.07 -36.23
CA PHE A 24 -16.92 -1.30 -36.39
C PHE A 24 -18.00 -2.18 -37.05
N LYS A 25 -17.86 -2.47 -38.34
CA LYS A 25 -18.86 -3.18 -39.15
C LYS A 25 -19.05 -4.65 -38.77
N THR A 26 -18.04 -5.29 -38.17
CA THR A 26 -18.04 -6.71 -37.80
C THR A 26 -17.22 -6.95 -36.55
N ASP A 27 -17.53 -8.04 -35.84
CA ASP A 27 -16.76 -8.46 -34.66
C ASP A 27 -15.33 -8.86 -34.99
N LYS A 28 -15.06 -9.34 -36.20
CA LYS A 28 -13.68 -9.63 -36.69
C LYS A 28 -12.83 -8.36 -36.76
N VAL A 29 -13.40 -7.20 -37.03
CA VAL A 29 -12.67 -5.92 -37.04
C VAL A 29 -12.34 -5.51 -35.58
N ARG A 30 -13.28 -5.70 -34.65
CA ARG A 30 -13.03 -5.47 -33.21
C ARG A 30 -11.97 -6.43 -32.67
N ALA A 31 -12.08 -7.70 -33.03
CA ALA A 31 -11.12 -8.74 -32.64
C ALA A 31 -9.70 -8.46 -33.16
N LEU A 32 -9.59 -8.02 -34.43
CA LEU A 32 -8.30 -7.62 -34.99
C LEU A 32 -7.67 -6.47 -34.20
N LEU A 33 -8.44 -5.43 -33.88
CA LEU A 33 -7.95 -4.29 -33.10
C LEU A 33 -7.56 -4.73 -31.69
N ALA A 34 -8.39 -5.50 -31.00
CA ALA A 34 -8.10 -6.01 -29.67
C ALA A 34 -6.82 -6.85 -29.63
N TYR A 35 -6.65 -7.76 -30.61
CA TYR A 35 -5.46 -8.58 -30.72
C TYR A 35 -4.20 -7.73 -30.91
N LEU A 36 -4.22 -6.79 -31.87
CA LEU A 36 -3.09 -5.90 -32.16
C LEU A 36 -2.77 -4.96 -30.97
N ALA A 37 -3.77 -4.59 -30.18
CA ALA A 37 -3.60 -3.72 -29.03
C ALA A 37 -2.97 -4.45 -27.83
N VAL A 38 -3.38 -5.70 -27.59
CA VAL A 38 -2.84 -6.50 -26.48
C VAL A 38 -1.45 -7.04 -26.81
N GLU A 39 -1.23 -7.48 -28.05
CA GLU A 39 0.04 -8.02 -28.55
C GLU A 39 0.87 -6.92 -29.26
N ASN A 40 0.93 -5.72 -28.71
CA ASN A 40 1.55 -4.56 -29.35
C ASN A 40 3.08 -4.53 -29.30
N ASP A 41 3.71 -5.49 -28.63
CA ASP A 41 5.16 -5.60 -28.46
C ASP A 41 5.92 -5.97 -29.75
N ARG A 42 5.21 -6.44 -30.78
CA ARG A 42 5.81 -6.92 -32.04
C ARG A 42 4.90 -6.74 -33.25
N ALA A 43 5.51 -6.77 -34.42
CA ALA A 43 4.80 -6.82 -35.69
C ALA A 43 4.29 -8.24 -35.98
N HIS A 44 3.03 -8.37 -36.38
CA HIS A 44 2.37 -9.65 -36.66
C HIS A 44 2.33 -9.93 -38.17
N ARG A 45 2.69 -11.13 -38.57
CA ARG A 45 2.62 -11.56 -39.97
C ARG A 45 1.16 -11.62 -40.43
N ARG A 46 0.91 -11.11 -41.62
CA ARG A 46 -0.44 -11.10 -42.22
C ARG A 46 -1.04 -12.49 -42.31
N ASP A 47 -0.23 -13.48 -42.69
CA ASP A 47 -0.69 -14.86 -42.78
C ASP A 47 -1.14 -15.41 -41.41
N ALA A 48 -0.39 -15.12 -40.34
CA ALA A 48 -0.75 -15.53 -38.99
C ALA A 48 -2.08 -14.89 -38.55
N LEU A 49 -2.28 -13.59 -38.82
CA LEU A 49 -3.53 -12.90 -38.51
C LEU A 49 -4.70 -13.41 -39.35
N ALA A 50 -4.46 -13.73 -40.62
CA ALA A 50 -5.46 -14.30 -41.50
C ALA A 50 -5.90 -15.69 -41.01
N THR A 51 -4.97 -16.58 -40.68
CA THR A 51 -5.28 -17.90 -40.08
C THR A 51 -5.98 -17.79 -38.73
N LEU A 52 -5.56 -16.84 -37.88
CA LEU A 52 -6.17 -16.62 -36.57
C LEU A 52 -7.65 -16.26 -36.68
N LEU A 53 -8.04 -15.41 -37.65
CA LEU A 53 -9.39 -14.86 -37.75
C LEU A 53 -10.26 -15.55 -38.80
N TRP A 54 -9.68 -16.25 -39.82
CA TRP A 54 -10.40 -16.94 -40.90
C TRP A 54 -9.76 -18.30 -41.21
N PRO A 55 -9.75 -19.26 -40.26
CA PRO A 55 -9.08 -20.55 -40.46
C PRO A 55 -9.75 -21.45 -41.52
N ASP A 56 -11.06 -21.31 -41.72
CA ASP A 56 -11.84 -22.22 -42.57
C ASP A 56 -11.80 -21.83 -44.09
N GLY A 57 -11.21 -20.66 -44.40
CA GLY A 57 -11.11 -20.18 -45.79
C GLY A 57 -9.83 -20.65 -46.48
N SER A 58 -9.81 -20.59 -47.82
CA SER A 58 -8.53 -20.69 -48.53
C SER A 58 -7.61 -19.54 -48.11
N ASP A 59 -6.29 -19.76 -48.20
CA ASP A 59 -5.28 -18.73 -47.84
C ASP A 59 -5.54 -17.40 -48.58
N GLU A 60 -5.97 -17.47 -49.81
CA GLU A 60 -6.28 -16.29 -50.64
C GLU A 60 -7.51 -15.55 -50.10
N ALA A 61 -8.58 -16.30 -49.76
CA ALA A 61 -9.80 -15.73 -49.16
C ALA A 61 -9.54 -15.12 -47.79
N ALA A 62 -8.76 -15.81 -46.95
CA ALA A 62 -8.38 -15.30 -45.62
C ALA A 62 -7.57 -13.99 -45.71
N ARG A 63 -6.61 -13.92 -46.66
CA ARG A 63 -5.84 -12.69 -46.91
C ARG A 63 -6.71 -11.57 -47.48
N ALA A 64 -7.69 -11.88 -48.36
CA ALA A 64 -8.64 -10.90 -48.86
C ALA A 64 -9.51 -10.33 -47.74
N ASN A 65 -10.05 -11.20 -46.89
CA ASN A 65 -10.84 -10.82 -45.68
C ASN A 65 -10.04 -9.94 -44.71
N LEU A 66 -8.77 -10.28 -44.46
CA LEU A 66 -7.88 -9.47 -43.64
C LEU A 66 -7.65 -8.08 -44.22
N ARG A 67 -7.42 -7.98 -45.56
CA ARG A 67 -7.27 -6.68 -46.26
C ARG A 67 -8.52 -5.84 -46.10
N GLN A 68 -9.71 -6.43 -46.27
CA GLN A 68 -10.97 -5.73 -46.11
C GLN A 68 -11.22 -5.28 -44.67
N SER A 69 -10.89 -6.14 -43.71
CA SER A 69 -11.01 -5.82 -42.29
C SER A 69 -10.04 -4.71 -41.87
N LEU A 70 -8.83 -4.70 -42.41
CA LEU A 70 -7.87 -3.62 -42.14
C LEU A 70 -8.34 -2.29 -42.76
N CYS A 71 -8.94 -2.30 -43.95
CA CYS A 71 -9.52 -1.11 -44.54
C CYS A 71 -10.65 -0.56 -43.65
N ARG A 72 -11.60 -1.43 -43.23
CA ARG A 72 -12.70 -1.05 -42.34
C ARG A 72 -12.21 -0.54 -41.01
N LEU A 73 -11.12 -1.11 -40.48
CA LEU A 73 -10.51 -0.67 -39.23
C LEU A 73 -9.91 0.73 -39.39
N ARG A 74 -9.19 1.00 -40.46
CA ARG A 74 -8.65 2.32 -40.77
C ARG A 74 -9.73 3.38 -40.95
N ASP A 75 -10.83 3.03 -41.63
CA ASP A 75 -11.98 3.92 -41.77
C ASP A 75 -12.63 4.22 -40.41
N ALA A 76 -12.83 3.21 -39.55
CA ALA A 76 -13.40 3.37 -38.23
C ALA A 76 -12.54 4.25 -37.31
N LEU A 77 -11.21 4.15 -37.43
CA LEU A 77 -10.23 4.94 -36.67
C LEU A 77 -9.92 6.29 -37.32
N ARG A 78 -10.54 6.62 -38.48
CA ARG A 78 -10.28 7.87 -39.25
C ARG A 78 -8.78 8.08 -39.51
N GLU A 79 -8.07 7.00 -39.87
CA GLU A 79 -6.61 7.02 -39.96
C GLU A 79 -6.09 7.98 -41.04
N ASN A 80 -6.86 8.20 -42.11
CA ASN A 80 -6.51 9.14 -43.18
C ASN A 80 -6.51 10.62 -42.74
N GLU A 81 -7.09 10.94 -41.60
CA GLU A 81 -7.14 12.29 -41.03
C GLU A 81 -6.01 12.55 -40.01
N GLN A 82 -5.07 11.59 -39.87
CA GLN A 82 -4.07 11.59 -38.80
C GLN A 82 -2.67 11.92 -39.32
N ALA A 83 -1.96 12.79 -38.59
CA ALA A 83 -0.55 13.08 -38.85
C ALA A 83 0.37 11.87 -38.55
N THR A 84 0.02 11.09 -37.51
CA THR A 84 0.73 9.86 -37.13
C THR A 84 -0.25 8.68 -37.21
N PRO A 85 0.00 7.68 -38.08
CA PRO A 85 -0.91 6.56 -38.24
C PRO A 85 -0.95 5.71 -36.95
N LEU A 86 -2.13 5.22 -36.58
CA LEU A 86 -2.31 4.29 -35.45
C LEU A 86 -1.89 2.85 -35.81
N LEU A 87 -1.89 2.50 -37.08
CA LEU A 87 -1.55 1.17 -37.58
C LEU A 87 -0.36 1.25 -38.54
N LEU A 88 0.68 0.49 -38.26
CA LEU A 88 1.77 0.23 -39.18
C LEU A 88 1.46 -1.05 -39.95
N ALA A 89 1.24 -0.94 -41.26
CA ALA A 89 0.96 -2.10 -42.11
C ALA A 89 1.87 -2.08 -43.32
N THR A 90 2.68 -3.14 -43.47
CA THR A 90 3.53 -3.41 -44.60
C THR A 90 2.91 -4.49 -45.52
N THR A 91 3.60 -4.91 -46.53
CA THR A 91 3.20 -6.09 -47.36
C THR A 91 3.15 -7.37 -46.55
N GLU A 92 3.96 -7.50 -45.50
CA GLU A 92 4.16 -8.74 -44.74
C GLU A 92 3.55 -8.71 -43.33
N THR A 93 3.52 -7.53 -42.70
CA THR A 93 3.17 -7.40 -41.28
C THR A 93 2.14 -6.30 -40.98
N ILE A 94 1.48 -6.43 -39.85
CA ILE A 94 0.59 -5.41 -39.26
C ILE A 94 0.93 -5.28 -37.77
N GLN A 95 0.96 -4.05 -37.28
CA GLN A 95 1.21 -3.73 -35.87
C GLN A 95 0.44 -2.46 -35.48
N LEU A 96 0.03 -2.37 -34.20
CA LEU A 96 -0.33 -1.08 -33.63
C LEU A 96 0.93 -0.20 -33.51
N ASN A 97 0.87 1.04 -33.95
CA ASN A 97 2.06 1.91 -34.00
C ASN A 97 2.53 2.28 -32.60
N PRO A 98 3.73 1.86 -32.15
CA PRO A 98 4.23 2.22 -30.81
C PRO A 98 4.36 3.74 -30.56
N ALA A 99 4.49 4.53 -31.63
CA ALA A 99 4.54 5.99 -31.58
C ALA A 99 3.15 6.64 -31.72
N GLY A 100 2.09 5.85 -31.85
CA GLY A 100 0.72 6.34 -31.96
C GLY A 100 0.19 6.88 -30.64
N ASP A 101 -0.73 7.85 -30.70
CA ASP A 101 -1.39 8.38 -29.53
C ASP A 101 -2.62 7.51 -29.15
N TYR A 102 -2.36 6.45 -28.39
CA TYR A 102 -3.39 5.54 -27.91
C TYR A 102 -3.19 5.14 -26.45
N TRP A 103 -4.27 4.76 -25.80
CA TRP A 103 -4.32 4.20 -24.46
C TRP A 103 -5.14 2.90 -24.49
N VAL A 104 -4.70 1.89 -23.77
CA VAL A 104 -5.38 0.58 -23.65
C VAL A 104 -5.40 0.18 -22.18
N ASP A 105 -6.58 -0.10 -21.64
CA ASP A 105 -6.76 -0.49 -20.25
C ASP A 105 -5.94 -1.70 -19.83
N VAL A 106 -5.83 -2.72 -20.68
CA VAL A 106 -4.99 -3.92 -20.43
C VAL A 106 -3.50 -3.56 -20.31
N LEU A 107 -3.00 -2.65 -21.15
CA LEU A 107 -1.60 -2.23 -21.11
C LEU A 107 -1.34 -1.40 -19.84
N GLU A 108 -2.26 -0.53 -19.48
CA GLU A 108 -2.15 0.26 -18.25
C GLU A 108 -2.25 -0.62 -16.99
N PHE A 109 -3.18 -1.58 -16.98
CA PHE A 109 -3.29 -2.59 -15.94
C PHE A 109 -1.97 -3.33 -15.73
N ASN A 110 -1.39 -3.89 -16.80
CA ASN A 110 -0.12 -4.60 -16.75
C ASN A 110 1.04 -3.69 -16.31
N ARG A 111 1.08 -2.44 -16.77
CA ARG A 111 2.08 -1.45 -16.37
C ARG A 111 2.05 -1.16 -14.87
N LEU A 112 0.84 -1.00 -14.29
CA LEU A 112 0.65 -0.77 -12.86
C LEU A 112 1.11 -1.96 -12.02
N LEU A 113 0.78 -3.18 -12.44
CA LEU A 113 1.24 -4.40 -11.77
C LEU A 113 2.75 -4.58 -11.87
N ALA A 114 3.33 -4.38 -13.06
CA ALA A 114 4.77 -4.44 -13.25
C ALA A 114 5.53 -3.40 -12.39
N ALA A 115 4.95 -2.20 -12.22
CA ALA A 115 5.51 -1.18 -11.34
C ALA A 115 5.47 -1.59 -9.85
N CYS A 116 4.48 -2.39 -9.43
CA CYS A 116 4.44 -2.96 -8.07
C CYS A 116 5.50 -4.06 -7.91
N HIS A 117 5.70 -4.92 -8.89
CA HIS A 117 6.74 -5.97 -8.86
C HIS A 117 8.16 -5.39 -8.89
N ALA A 118 8.37 -4.29 -9.60
CA ALA A 118 9.66 -3.60 -9.67
C ALA A 118 9.95 -2.73 -8.43
N HIS A 119 8.93 -2.39 -7.66
CA HIS A 119 9.08 -1.56 -6.47
C HIS A 119 9.64 -2.36 -5.30
N ARG A 120 10.72 -1.87 -4.70
CA ARG A 120 11.34 -2.50 -3.51
C ARG A 120 10.50 -2.19 -2.28
N HIS A 121 9.95 -3.21 -1.65
CA HIS A 121 9.19 -3.12 -0.40
C HIS A 121 9.36 -4.42 0.39
N ARG A 122 9.15 -4.39 1.71
CA ARG A 122 9.21 -5.57 2.59
C ARG A 122 8.03 -6.49 2.36
N SER A 123 6.85 -5.91 2.26
CA SER A 123 5.58 -6.58 2.06
C SER A 123 4.74 -5.74 1.10
N LEU A 124 4.10 -6.39 0.15
CA LEU A 124 3.22 -5.72 -0.80
C LEU A 124 1.99 -5.14 -0.08
N GLU A 125 1.50 -5.85 0.94
CA GLU A 125 0.35 -5.46 1.75
C GLU A 125 0.65 -4.25 2.66
N GLY A 126 1.91 -4.06 3.07
CA GLY A 126 2.33 -2.92 3.89
C GLY A 126 2.64 -1.66 3.09
N CYS A 127 2.77 -1.76 1.77
CA CYS A 127 3.25 -0.66 0.93
C CYS A 127 2.10 0.21 0.41
N SER A 128 1.96 1.45 0.91
CA SER A 128 0.92 2.40 0.50
C SER A 128 1.05 2.82 -0.96
N SER A 129 2.27 2.97 -1.48
CA SER A 129 2.52 3.30 -2.89
C SER A 129 2.03 2.20 -3.83
N CYS A 130 2.27 0.92 -3.47
CA CYS A 130 1.77 -0.21 -4.24
C CYS A 130 0.26 -0.37 -4.10
N ALA A 131 -0.30 -0.15 -2.91
CA ALA A 131 -1.75 -0.15 -2.71
C ALA A 131 -2.45 0.87 -3.62
N GLY A 132 -1.91 2.09 -3.76
CA GLY A 132 -2.43 3.09 -4.69
C GLY A 132 -2.40 2.64 -6.16
N ARG A 133 -1.32 1.98 -6.60
CA ARG A 133 -1.21 1.42 -7.96
C ARG A 133 -2.16 0.25 -8.18
N LEU A 134 -2.26 -0.67 -7.22
CA LEU A 134 -3.19 -1.80 -7.27
C LEU A 134 -4.65 -1.33 -7.28
N ALA A 135 -5.00 -0.28 -6.53
CA ALA A 135 -6.33 0.32 -6.55
C ALA A 135 -6.67 0.90 -7.93
N GLN A 136 -5.72 1.60 -8.57
CA GLN A 136 -5.88 2.07 -9.95
C GLN A 136 -6.04 0.89 -10.92
N ALA A 137 -5.21 -0.16 -10.82
CA ALA A 137 -5.34 -1.35 -11.64
C ALA A 137 -6.70 -2.02 -11.46
N ALA A 138 -7.12 -2.24 -10.21
CA ALA A 138 -8.43 -2.82 -9.93
C ALA A 138 -9.60 -1.98 -10.49
N ALA A 139 -9.48 -0.66 -10.50
CA ALA A 139 -10.51 0.23 -11.05
C ALA A 139 -10.68 0.09 -12.58
N LEU A 140 -9.65 -0.36 -13.29
CA LEU A 140 -9.73 -0.62 -14.74
C LEU A 140 -10.55 -1.88 -15.07
N VAL A 141 -10.67 -2.82 -14.13
CA VAL A 141 -11.38 -4.09 -14.35
C VAL A 141 -12.89 -3.87 -14.21
N GLY A 142 -13.56 -3.66 -15.33
CA GLY A 142 -15.02 -3.50 -15.41
C GLY A 142 -15.79 -4.81 -15.62
N GLY A 143 -15.12 -5.92 -15.92
CA GLY A 143 -15.70 -7.23 -16.18
C GLY A 143 -14.70 -8.20 -16.78
N GLU A 144 -15.19 -9.29 -17.35
CA GLU A 144 -14.35 -10.27 -18.05
C GLU A 144 -13.72 -9.66 -19.30
N PHE A 145 -12.48 -10.03 -19.57
CA PHE A 145 -11.75 -9.59 -20.76
C PHE A 145 -12.53 -9.90 -22.04
N LEU A 146 -12.79 -8.88 -22.88
CA LEU A 146 -13.55 -8.95 -24.12
C LEU A 146 -14.97 -9.54 -23.93
N ALA A 147 -15.64 -9.26 -22.82
CA ALA A 147 -16.98 -9.75 -22.52
C ALA A 147 -17.95 -9.53 -23.69
N GLY A 148 -18.54 -10.62 -24.18
CA GLY A 148 -19.52 -10.58 -25.29
C GLY A 148 -18.92 -10.51 -26.69
N LEU A 149 -17.59 -10.46 -26.86
CA LEU A 149 -16.91 -10.56 -28.14
C LEU A 149 -16.48 -12.02 -28.39
N SER A 150 -17.26 -12.78 -29.14
CA SER A 150 -16.99 -14.18 -29.48
C SER A 150 -17.04 -14.38 -30.98
N LEU A 151 -16.03 -15.07 -31.52
CA LEU A 151 -15.94 -15.45 -32.94
C LEU A 151 -16.11 -16.96 -33.06
N LYS A 152 -17.30 -17.41 -33.44
CA LYS A 152 -17.65 -18.85 -33.53
C LYS A 152 -16.84 -19.61 -34.55
N ASP A 153 -16.38 -18.93 -35.61
CA ASP A 153 -15.64 -19.44 -36.74
C ASP A 153 -14.12 -19.14 -36.66
N SER A 154 -13.59 -18.90 -35.50
CA SER A 154 -12.17 -18.51 -35.30
C SER A 154 -11.64 -19.10 -33.97
N PRO A 155 -11.45 -20.44 -33.90
CA PRO A 155 -11.02 -21.15 -32.69
C PRO A 155 -9.68 -20.61 -32.16
N GLY A 156 -8.72 -20.30 -33.03
CA GLY A 156 -7.44 -19.74 -32.57
C GLY A 156 -7.57 -18.39 -31.86
N PHE A 157 -8.52 -17.52 -32.26
CA PHE A 157 -8.81 -16.29 -31.54
C PHE A 157 -9.53 -16.58 -30.22
N ALA A 158 -10.44 -17.55 -30.19
CA ALA A 158 -11.12 -17.95 -28.97
C ALA A 158 -10.13 -18.50 -27.93
N ASP A 159 -9.20 -19.36 -28.34
CA ASP A 159 -8.15 -19.90 -27.46
C ASP A 159 -7.24 -18.78 -26.93
N TRP A 160 -6.79 -17.87 -27.79
CA TRP A 160 -6.01 -16.70 -27.37
C TRP A 160 -6.78 -15.84 -26.36
N SER A 161 -8.04 -15.54 -26.65
CA SER A 161 -8.89 -14.72 -25.78
C SER A 161 -9.08 -15.36 -24.41
N LEU A 162 -9.31 -16.69 -24.36
CA LEU A 162 -9.48 -17.43 -23.11
C LEU A 162 -8.21 -17.41 -22.25
N VAL A 163 -7.04 -17.62 -22.87
CA VAL A 163 -5.74 -17.55 -22.16
C VAL A 163 -5.51 -16.15 -21.56
N ARG A 164 -5.83 -15.09 -22.34
CA ARG A 164 -5.70 -13.72 -21.84
C ARG A 164 -6.72 -13.38 -20.75
N GLN A 165 -7.96 -13.85 -20.92
CA GLN A 165 -9.02 -13.70 -19.92
C GLN A 165 -8.61 -14.30 -18.58
N GLU A 166 -8.13 -15.55 -18.60
CA GLU A 166 -7.67 -16.25 -17.39
C GLU A 166 -6.49 -15.53 -16.71
N ALA A 167 -5.52 -15.06 -17.51
CA ALA A 167 -4.37 -14.32 -16.99
C ALA A 167 -4.80 -12.99 -16.33
N MET A 168 -5.69 -12.22 -16.96
CA MET A 168 -6.20 -10.96 -16.43
C MET A 168 -7.07 -11.18 -15.19
N HIS A 169 -7.91 -12.20 -15.21
CA HIS A 169 -8.76 -12.57 -14.07
C HIS A 169 -7.91 -12.90 -12.84
N ARG A 170 -6.91 -13.77 -12.99
CA ARG A 170 -5.99 -14.13 -11.90
C ARG A 170 -5.25 -12.92 -11.35
N ALA A 171 -4.70 -12.09 -12.22
CA ALA A 171 -3.98 -10.89 -11.79
C ALA A 171 -4.90 -9.88 -11.08
N ALA A 172 -6.16 -9.75 -11.52
CA ALA A 172 -7.15 -8.92 -10.86
C ALA A 172 -7.53 -9.47 -9.46
N MET A 173 -7.71 -10.79 -9.33
CA MET A 173 -7.97 -11.44 -8.06
C MET A 173 -6.82 -11.26 -7.06
N GLU A 174 -5.57 -11.41 -7.50
CA GLU A 174 -4.38 -11.15 -6.70
C GLU A 174 -4.32 -9.69 -6.25
N ALA A 175 -4.56 -8.74 -7.15
CA ALA A 175 -4.60 -7.31 -6.81
C ALA A 175 -5.65 -7.00 -5.75
N LEU A 176 -6.86 -7.54 -5.88
CA LEU A 176 -7.94 -7.37 -4.90
C LEU A 176 -7.60 -7.99 -3.54
N GLN A 177 -6.94 -9.16 -3.54
CA GLN A 177 -6.49 -9.82 -2.32
C GLN A 177 -5.46 -8.98 -1.56
N HIS A 178 -4.46 -8.43 -2.27
CA HIS A 178 -3.45 -7.56 -1.66
C HIS A 178 -4.05 -6.26 -1.14
N LEU A 179 -5.00 -5.67 -1.85
CA LEU A 179 -5.72 -4.47 -1.39
C LEU A 179 -6.54 -4.75 -0.13
N ALA A 180 -7.29 -5.84 -0.11
CA ALA A 180 -8.05 -6.24 1.07
C ALA A 180 -7.14 -6.45 2.28
N ALA A 181 -6.00 -7.12 2.11
CA ALA A 181 -5.01 -7.32 3.15
C ALA A 181 -4.38 -6.00 3.63
N HIS A 182 -4.02 -5.11 2.70
CA HIS A 182 -3.50 -3.77 3.01
C HIS A 182 -4.45 -2.98 3.89
N TYR A 183 -5.72 -2.85 3.48
CA TYR A 183 -6.70 -2.08 4.25
C TYR A 183 -7.11 -2.75 5.57
N GLN A 184 -7.08 -4.09 5.66
CA GLN A 184 -7.23 -4.79 6.94
C GLN A 184 -6.08 -4.48 7.90
N GLN A 185 -4.84 -4.44 7.42
CA GLN A 185 -3.67 -4.08 8.22
C GLN A 185 -3.72 -2.61 8.66
N ALA A 186 -4.13 -1.72 7.77
CA ALA A 186 -4.32 -0.30 8.09
C ALA A 186 -5.53 -0.01 9.01
N GLY A 187 -6.32 -1.03 9.40
CA GLY A 187 -7.51 -0.84 10.23
C GLY A 187 -8.69 -0.20 9.49
N ASN A 188 -8.60 -0.02 8.18
CA ASN A 188 -9.67 0.54 7.35
C ASN A 188 -10.64 -0.56 6.91
N ALA A 189 -11.61 -0.84 7.78
CA ALA A 189 -12.58 -1.91 7.57
C ALA A 189 -13.48 -1.67 6.35
N THR A 190 -13.77 -0.42 6.00
CA THR A 190 -14.66 -0.05 4.88
C THR A 190 -14.05 -0.41 3.54
N ASP A 191 -12.81 -0.01 3.30
CA ASP A 191 -12.13 -0.32 2.04
C ASP A 191 -11.77 -1.81 1.95
N ALA A 192 -11.39 -2.44 3.07
CA ALA A 192 -11.19 -3.88 3.12
C ALA A 192 -12.47 -4.65 2.72
N GLU A 193 -13.64 -4.27 3.27
CA GLU A 193 -14.94 -4.83 2.91
C GLU A 193 -15.23 -4.67 1.42
N PHE A 194 -14.99 -3.47 0.86
CA PHE A 194 -15.21 -3.18 -0.56
C PHE A 194 -14.41 -4.12 -1.48
N TYR A 195 -13.11 -4.29 -1.23
CA TYR A 195 -12.28 -5.15 -2.07
C TYR A 195 -12.59 -6.65 -1.90
N LEU A 196 -12.92 -7.10 -0.69
CA LEU A 196 -13.36 -8.48 -0.44
C LEU A 196 -14.70 -8.79 -1.11
N GLN A 197 -15.64 -7.85 -1.11
CA GLN A 197 -16.92 -8.00 -1.81
C GLN A 197 -16.70 -8.08 -3.33
N ARG A 198 -15.81 -7.27 -3.90
CA ARG A 198 -15.44 -7.36 -5.32
C ARG A 198 -14.82 -8.72 -5.66
N GLN A 199 -13.93 -9.23 -4.80
CA GLN A 199 -13.33 -10.55 -4.96
C GLN A 199 -14.39 -11.65 -4.94
N ALA A 200 -15.30 -11.63 -3.96
CA ALA A 200 -16.42 -12.58 -3.88
C ALA A 200 -17.44 -12.42 -5.04
N ALA A 201 -17.55 -11.24 -5.66
CA ALA A 201 -18.38 -11.04 -6.84
C ALA A 201 -17.73 -11.59 -8.12
N MET A 202 -16.40 -11.52 -8.24
CA MET A 202 -15.65 -12.10 -9.36
C MET A 202 -15.57 -13.62 -9.28
N GLU A 203 -15.37 -14.18 -8.08
CA GLU A 203 -15.37 -15.62 -7.81
C GLU A 203 -16.28 -15.94 -6.63
N PRO A 204 -17.58 -16.19 -6.85
CA PRO A 204 -18.53 -16.46 -5.78
C PRO A 204 -18.24 -17.75 -4.96
N TRP A 205 -17.37 -18.62 -5.44
CA TRP A 205 -16.90 -19.82 -4.76
C TRP A 205 -15.57 -19.65 -4.03
N CYS A 206 -14.98 -18.45 -4.02
CA CYS A 206 -13.72 -18.17 -3.33
C CYS A 206 -13.91 -18.17 -1.81
N GLU A 207 -13.77 -19.32 -1.15
CA GLU A 207 -13.93 -19.45 0.30
C GLU A 207 -13.04 -18.50 1.12
N PRO A 208 -11.76 -18.27 0.78
CA PRO A 208 -10.92 -17.30 1.50
C PRO A 208 -11.51 -15.89 1.58
N ALA A 209 -12.11 -15.37 0.49
CA ALA A 209 -12.75 -14.06 0.48
C ALA A 209 -13.97 -14.02 1.42
N HIS A 210 -14.82 -15.07 1.37
CA HIS A 210 -15.96 -15.20 2.26
C HIS A 210 -15.55 -15.33 3.73
N GLN A 211 -14.52 -16.11 4.05
CA GLN A 211 -13.99 -16.22 5.41
C GLN A 211 -13.50 -14.88 5.94
N GLN A 212 -12.78 -14.08 5.13
CA GLN A 212 -12.31 -12.76 5.53
C GLN A 212 -13.48 -11.80 5.76
N LEU A 213 -14.50 -11.78 4.91
CA LEU A 213 -15.72 -11.00 5.11
C LEU A 213 -16.45 -11.41 6.41
N MET A 214 -16.60 -12.73 6.67
CA MET A 214 -17.19 -13.20 7.91
C MET A 214 -16.43 -12.73 9.15
N ARG A 215 -15.09 -12.77 9.13
CA ARG A 215 -14.24 -12.27 10.22
C ARG A 215 -14.42 -10.75 10.41
N LEU A 216 -14.41 -9.99 9.30
CA LEU A 216 -14.59 -8.53 9.32
C LEU A 216 -15.96 -8.14 9.91
N TYR A 217 -17.03 -8.83 9.51
CA TYR A 217 -18.37 -8.59 10.05
C TYR A 217 -18.48 -8.97 11.53
N ALA A 218 -17.85 -10.08 11.93
CA ALA A 218 -17.83 -10.49 13.33
C ALA A 218 -17.07 -9.50 14.21
N ALA A 219 -15.90 -9.01 13.75
CA ALA A 219 -15.09 -8.03 14.46
C ALA A 219 -15.81 -6.68 14.64
N SER A 220 -16.63 -6.27 13.66
CA SER A 220 -17.45 -5.05 13.74
C SER A 220 -18.82 -5.26 14.41
N GLY A 221 -19.06 -6.43 15.04
CA GLY A 221 -20.32 -6.73 15.72
C GLY A 221 -21.49 -7.09 14.79
N ARG A 222 -21.29 -7.10 13.47
CA ARG A 222 -22.29 -7.37 12.43
C ARG A 222 -22.47 -8.88 12.19
N ARG A 223 -22.75 -9.67 13.26
CA ARG A 223 -22.83 -11.14 13.18
C ARG A 223 -23.89 -11.66 12.20
N SER A 224 -24.98 -10.93 12.01
CA SER A 224 -26.01 -11.30 11.03
C SER A 224 -25.48 -11.27 9.60
N LEU A 225 -24.64 -10.28 9.25
CA LEU A 225 -24.02 -10.23 7.95
C LEU A 225 -22.99 -11.35 7.74
N ALA A 226 -22.25 -11.73 8.78
CA ALA A 226 -21.36 -12.89 8.73
C ALA A 226 -22.14 -14.19 8.43
N ALA A 227 -23.33 -14.36 9.03
CA ALA A 227 -24.18 -15.51 8.75
C ALA A 227 -24.72 -15.50 7.31
N VAL A 228 -25.15 -14.35 6.81
CA VAL A 228 -25.56 -14.18 5.39
C VAL A 228 -24.41 -14.54 4.45
N GLN A 229 -23.18 -14.08 4.77
CA GLN A 229 -22.00 -14.35 3.96
C GLN A 229 -21.66 -15.84 3.88
N TYR A 230 -21.81 -16.59 4.98
CA TYR A 230 -21.68 -18.05 4.99
C TYR A 230 -22.70 -18.73 4.08
N VAL A 231 -23.96 -18.29 4.15
CA VAL A 231 -25.04 -18.85 3.29
C VAL A 231 -24.75 -18.60 1.81
N GLN A 232 -24.28 -17.40 1.46
CA GLN A 232 -23.89 -17.06 0.09
C GLN A 232 -22.73 -17.93 -0.41
N CYS A 233 -21.68 -18.10 0.40
CA CYS A 233 -20.55 -18.99 0.11
C CYS A 233 -21.02 -20.44 -0.15
N ARG A 234 -21.79 -20.99 0.77
CA ARG A 234 -22.32 -22.37 0.65
C ARG A 234 -23.18 -22.54 -0.60
N ARG A 235 -24.00 -21.55 -0.91
CA ARG A 235 -24.86 -21.58 -2.10
C ARG A 235 -24.02 -21.55 -3.38
N ALA A 236 -23.04 -20.65 -3.47
CA ALA A 236 -22.16 -20.52 -4.63
C ALA A 236 -21.35 -21.82 -4.87
N LEU A 237 -20.79 -22.40 -3.81
CA LEU A 237 -20.06 -23.70 -3.90
C LEU A 237 -20.95 -24.83 -4.40
N MET A 238 -22.19 -24.91 -3.91
CA MET A 238 -23.12 -25.96 -4.34
C MET A 238 -23.60 -25.75 -5.77
N GLU A 239 -23.93 -24.51 -6.17
CA GLU A 239 -24.47 -24.22 -7.51
C GLU A 239 -23.38 -24.27 -8.60
N GLN A 240 -22.14 -23.86 -8.29
CA GLN A 240 -21.06 -23.76 -9.28
C GLN A 240 -20.18 -25.01 -9.34
N LEU A 241 -19.89 -25.63 -8.19
CA LEU A 241 -18.93 -26.71 -8.07
C LEU A 241 -19.54 -28.03 -7.56
N GLY A 242 -20.78 -28.02 -7.04
CA GLY A 242 -21.45 -29.21 -6.48
C GLY A 242 -20.83 -29.68 -5.15
N ILE A 243 -20.07 -28.85 -4.44
CA ILE A 243 -19.36 -29.22 -3.20
C ILE A 243 -19.87 -28.45 -1.99
N ALA A 244 -19.62 -28.99 -0.78
CA ALA A 244 -19.88 -28.31 0.48
C ALA A 244 -18.67 -27.42 0.87
N PRO A 245 -18.88 -26.37 1.71
CA PRO A 245 -17.79 -25.57 2.23
C PRO A 245 -16.76 -26.39 2.99
N GLU A 246 -15.51 -25.94 2.97
CA GLU A 246 -14.42 -26.53 3.74
C GLU A 246 -14.71 -26.53 5.25
N ARG A 247 -14.04 -27.45 5.97
CA ARG A 247 -14.15 -27.53 7.44
C ARG A 247 -13.78 -26.20 8.12
N ALA A 248 -12.78 -25.49 7.58
CA ALA A 248 -12.34 -24.19 8.10
C ALA A 248 -13.44 -23.12 8.00
N THR A 249 -14.15 -23.05 6.88
CA THR A 249 -15.26 -22.12 6.66
C THR A 249 -16.45 -22.42 7.58
N THR A 250 -16.80 -23.70 7.72
CA THR A 250 -17.88 -24.14 8.60
C THR A 250 -17.54 -23.91 10.07
N ALA A 251 -16.31 -24.23 10.50
CA ALA A 251 -15.84 -24.00 11.87
C ALA A 251 -15.82 -22.52 12.24
N LEU A 252 -15.40 -21.65 11.30
CA LEU A 252 -15.44 -20.21 11.47
C LEU A 252 -16.87 -19.70 11.68
N PHE A 253 -17.82 -20.17 10.88
CA PHE A 253 -19.23 -19.82 11.04
C PHE A 253 -19.78 -20.24 12.41
N GLU A 254 -19.52 -21.49 12.85
CA GLU A 254 -19.97 -22.00 14.16
C GLU A 254 -19.36 -21.19 15.32
N ALA A 255 -18.08 -20.83 15.24
CA ALA A 255 -17.41 -19.98 16.23
C ALA A 255 -18.04 -18.58 16.31
N ILE A 256 -18.38 -17.97 15.17
CA ILE A 256 -19.06 -16.66 15.13
C ILE A 256 -20.48 -16.77 15.71
N ARG A 257 -21.21 -17.84 15.38
CA ARG A 257 -22.57 -18.11 15.85
C ARG A 257 -22.61 -18.33 17.36
N SER A 258 -21.68 -19.11 17.92
CA SER A 258 -21.59 -19.39 19.35
C SER A 258 -21.07 -18.21 20.18
N GLY A 259 -20.64 -17.13 19.54
CA GLY A 259 -20.11 -15.95 20.21
C GLY A 259 -18.76 -16.16 20.87
N GLN A 260 -18.06 -17.25 20.57
CA GLN A 260 -16.67 -17.41 20.97
C GLN A 260 -15.87 -16.30 20.26
N PRO A 261 -15.09 -15.50 21.02
CA PRO A 261 -14.18 -14.55 20.37
C PRO A 261 -13.17 -15.40 19.61
N ASN A 262 -13.36 -15.51 18.31
CA ASN A 262 -12.33 -16.01 17.44
C ASN A 262 -11.20 -15.00 17.58
N ALA A 263 -10.16 -15.36 18.29
CA ALA A 263 -8.95 -14.59 18.39
C ALA A 263 -8.44 -14.45 16.95
N LEU A 264 -8.84 -13.34 16.31
CA LEU A 264 -8.10 -12.85 15.16
C LEU A 264 -6.66 -12.79 15.63
N PRO A 265 -5.69 -13.43 14.98
CA PRO A 265 -4.32 -13.08 15.21
C PRO A 265 -4.27 -11.56 15.00
N GLN A 266 -4.04 -10.81 16.08
CA GLN A 266 -3.80 -9.37 16.00
C GLN A 266 -2.41 -9.22 15.37
N ARG A 267 -2.35 -9.41 14.06
CA ARG A 267 -1.15 -9.11 13.27
C ARG A 267 -0.96 -7.60 13.36
N GLY A 268 0.25 -7.19 13.67
CA GLY A 268 0.65 -5.81 13.50
C GLY A 268 0.31 -4.83 14.62
N ARG A 269 0.15 -5.26 15.87
CA ARG A 269 -0.02 -4.32 16.99
C ARG A 269 1.31 -3.89 17.57
N LEU A 270 1.46 -2.59 17.84
CA LEU A 270 2.53 -2.07 18.67
C LEU A 270 2.22 -2.42 20.14
N VAL A 271 3.07 -3.23 20.76
CA VAL A 271 2.95 -3.64 22.16
C VAL A 271 3.90 -2.84 23.05
N ASN A 272 3.55 -2.73 24.32
CA ASN A 272 4.34 -2.04 25.34
C ASN A 272 4.66 -0.57 25.03
N ALA A 273 3.83 0.12 24.24
CA ALA A 273 4.00 1.53 23.95
C ALA A 273 3.34 2.40 25.02
N PRO A 274 3.98 3.50 25.45
CA PRO A 274 3.34 4.51 26.29
C PRO A 274 2.19 5.18 25.52
N GLN A 275 1.25 5.82 26.26
CA GLN A 275 0.18 6.59 25.63
C GLN A 275 0.79 7.70 24.76
N GLN A 276 0.41 7.71 23.49
CA GLN A 276 0.90 8.69 22.55
C GLN A 276 0.17 10.04 22.70
N PRO A 277 0.87 11.18 22.53
CA PRO A 277 0.20 12.45 22.31
C PRO A 277 -0.62 12.39 21.02
N ALA A 278 -1.81 12.95 21.05
CA ALA A 278 -2.84 12.79 20.00
C ALA A 278 -2.44 13.31 18.60
N SER A 279 -1.41 14.14 18.46
CA SER A 279 -0.91 14.61 17.15
C SER A 279 0.54 15.11 17.23
N LEU A 280 1.33 14.77 16.24
CA LEU A 280 2.63 15.39 15.97
C LEU A 280 2.44 16.61 15.09
N VAL A 281 2.97 17.76 15.51
CA VAL A 281 2.86 19.01 14.77
C VAL A 281 4.09 19.21 13.91
N GLY A 282 3.93 19.33 12.58
CA GLY A 282 4.97 19.72 11.64
C GLY A 282 6.09 18.68 11.47
N ARG A 283 5.75 17.39 11.50
CA ARG A 283 6.66 16.25 11.33
C ARG A 283 6.27 15.35 10.17
N GLU A 284 5.42 15.85 9.28
CA GLU A 284 4.86 15.08 8.17
C GLU A 284 5.96 14.55 7.22
N GLN A 285 7.02 15.35 7.00
CA GLN A 285 8.15 14.97 6.15
C GLN A 285 9.02 13.90 6.79
N GLU A 286 9.33 14.04 8.08
CA GLU A 286 10.11 13.05 8.82
C GLU A 286 9.36 11.72 8.94
N ILE A 287 8.04 11.75 9.18
CA ILE A 287 7.21 10.54 9.22
C ILE A 287 7.25 9.83 7.87
N ALA A 288 7.06 10.55 6.77
CA ALA A 288 7.13 9.96 5.43
C ALA A 288 8.52 9.35 5.15
N LEU A 289 9.61 10.06 5.49
CA LEU A 289 10.96 9.58 5.29
C LEU A 289 11.27 8.32 6.13
N ILE A 290 10.80 8.27 7.39
CA ILE A 290 10.91 7.08 8.24
C ILE A 290 10.15 5.91 7.60
N GLY A 291 8.94 6.15 7.12
CA GLY A 291 8.11 5.15 6.44
C GLY A 291 8.80 4.57 5.22
N ASP A 292 9.23 5.42 4.28
CA ASP A 292 9.96 5.01 3.08
C ASP A 292 11.23 4.20 3.41
N THR A 293 11.94 4.58 4.50
CA THR A 293 13.13 3.88 4.94
C THR A 293 12.80 2.53 5.57
N LEU A 294 11.76 2.44 6.39
CA LEU A 294 11.32 1.18 7.00
C LEU A 294 10.75 0.20 5.97
N GLU A 295 10.16 0.68 4.88
CA GLU A 295 9.68 -0.15 3.76
C GLU A 295 10.84 -0.72 2.92
N ASN A 296 12.04 -0.13 2.99
CA ASN A 296 13.21 -0.65 2.28
C ASN A 296 13.69 -1.97 2.88
N PRO A 297 13.73 -3.08 2.12
CA PRO A 297 14.16 -4.39 2.62
C PRO A 297 15.63 -4.44 3.06
N ASP A 298 16.47 -3.54 2.57
CA ASP A 298 17.87 -3.44 2.94
C ASP A 298 18.07 -2.71 4.29
N CYS A 299 17.05 -1.99 4.79
CA CYS A 299 17.10 -1.31 6.07
C CYS A 299 16.82 -2.30 7.22
N ARG A 300 17.83 -2.60 8.03
CA ARG A 300 17.72 -3.44 9.22
C ARG A 300 17.77 -2.63 10.51
N VAL A 301 18.40 -1.46 10.48
CA VAL A 301 18.50 -0.51 11.59
C VAL A 301 18.30 0.89 11.05
N LEU A 302 17.32 1.58 11.59
CA LEU A 302 17.08 3.01 11.37
C LEU A 302 17.24 3.74 12.69
N THR A 303 18.18 4.68 12.76
CA THR A 303 18.43 5.48 13.95
C THR A 303 17.96 6.92 13.76
N LEU A 304 17.06 7.37 14.61
CA LEU A 304 16.68 8.77 14.75
C LEU A 304 17.67 9.45 15.67
N VAL A 305 18.50 10.34 15.13
CA VAL A 305 19.56 11.03 15.85
C VAL A 305 19.18 12.48 16.09
N GLY A 306 19.41 13.02 17.27
CA GLY A 306 19.15 14.43 17.56
C GLY A 306 19.22 14.77 19.05
N LEU A 307 19.11 16.04 19.37
CA LEU A 307 19.19 16.55 20.74
C LEU A 307 18.07 15.99 21.63
N GLY A 308 18.30 15.99 22.94
CA GLY A 308 17.25 15.72 23.93
C GLY A 308 16.07 16.69 23.75
N GLY A 309 14.85 16.15 23.81
CA GLY A 309 13.64 16.98 23.69
C GLY A 309 13.25 17.40 22.26
N CYS A 310 13.97 16.97 21.19
CA CYS A 310 13.59 17.27 19.81
C CYS A 310 12.43 16.41 19.27
N GLY A 311 11.96 15.40 20.04
CA GLY A 311 10.78 14.59 19.71
C GLY A 311 11.05 13.23 19.04
N LYS A 312 12.27 12.68 19.14
CA LYS A 312 12.65 11.36 18.57
C LYS A 312 11.74 10.22 19.00
N THR A 313 11.53 10.10 20.32
CA THR A 313 10.67 9.06 20.89
C THR A 313 9.24 9.15 20.36
N SER A 314 8.67 10.36 20.30
CA SER A 314 7.32 10.59 19.77
C SER A 314 7.22 10.25 18.29
N LEU A 315 8.25 10.60 17.49
CA LEU A 315 8.35 10.22 16.07
C LEU A 315 8.47 8.71 15.91
N ALA A 316 9.36 8.05 16.67
CA ALA A 316 9.55 6.60 16.62
C ALA A 316 8.27 5.84 16.97
N LEU A 317 7.56 6.27 18.01
CA LEU A 317 6.29 5.67 18.41
C LEU A 317 5.19 5.86 17.37
N HIS A 318 5.09 7.05 16.78
CA HIS A 318 4.11 7.34 15.75
C HIS A 318 4.36 6.50 14.49
N ALA A 319 5.59 6.50 13.99
CA ALA A 319 5.99 5.69 12.85
C ALA A 319 5.81 4.18 13.11
N ALA A 320 6.16 3.73 14.32
CA ALA A 320 5.96 2.33 14.69
C ALA A 320 4.49 1.92 14.75
N ALA A 321 3.61 2.79 15.23
CA ALA A 321 2.17 2.51 15.26
C ALA A 321 1.59 2.43 13.85
N GLU A 322 2.05 3.29 12.93
CA GLU A 322 1.62 3.31 11.53
C GLU A 322 2.15 2.09 10.76
N HIS A 323 3.43 1.73 10.97
CA HIS A 323 4.10 0.67 10.21
C HIS A 323 4.09 -0.72 10.90
N ALA A 324 3.65 -0.84 12.18
CA ALA A 324 3.53 -2.14 12.86
C ALA A 324 2.72 -3.18 12.05
N PRO A 325 1.65 -2.81 11.34
CA PRO A 325 0.90 -3.76 10.51
C PRO A 325 1.70 -4.37 9.36
N ALA A 326 2.76 -3.71 8.88
CA ALA A 326 3.62 -4.24 7.83
C ALA A 326 4.53 -5.39 8.30
N PHE A 327 4.67 -5.59 9.61
CA PHE A 327 5.46 -6.66 10.21
C PHE A 327 4.53 -7.79 10.67
N ARG A 328 4.82 -9.03 10.23
CA ARG A 328 3.97 -10.20 10.53
C ARG A 328 3.71 -10.39 12.02
N ASP A 329 4.73 -10.17 12.85
CA ASP A 329 4.66 -10.32 14.30
C ASP A 329 4.51 -8.98 15.03
N GLY A 330 4.24 -7.88 14.29
CA GLY A 330 3.95 -6.55 14.83
C GLY A 330 5.18 -5.77 15.26
N ALA A 331 4.98 -4.84 16.21
CA ALA A 331 6.05 -4.03 16.77
C ALA A 331 6.10 -4.10 18.29
N CYS A 332 7.28 -3.90 18.87
CA CYS A 332 7.48 -3.85 20.33
C CYS A 332 8.31 -2.63 20.70
N PHE A 333 7.80 -1.81 21.64
CA PHE A 333 8.54 -0.69 22.21
C PHE A 333 9.33 -1.13 23.44
N CYS A 334 10.61 -0.74 23.51
CA CYS A 334 11.52 -1.02 24.59
C CYS A 334 12.34 0.24 24.91
N SER A 335 12.12 0.83 26.09
CA SER A 335 12.91 1.95 26.58
C SER A 335 14.05 1.46 27.49
N PHE A 336 15.23 2.01 27.26
CA PHE A 336 16.41 1.77 28.08
C PHE A 336 16.64 2.87 29.12
N ASP A 337 15.63 3.69 29.40
CA ASP A 337 15.73 4.84 30.30
C ASP A 337 16.16 4.46 31.72
N LEU A 338 15.66 3.32 32.21
CA LEU A 338 15.95 2.79 33.55
C LEU A 338 17.10 1.77 33.57
N LEU A 339 17.78 1.58 32.46
CA LEU A 339 18.88 0.62 32.39
C LEU A 339 20.05 1.09 33.27
N GLY A 340 20.39 0.31 34.32
CA GLY A 340 21.58 0.53 35.13
C GLY A 340 22.86 0.09 34.42
N ALA A 341 24.02 0.63 34.80
CA ALA A 341 25.28 0.31 34.16
C ALA A 341 25.66 -1.20 34.22
N ALA A 342 25.11 -1.95 35.15
CA ALA A 342 25.31 -3.38 35.31
C ALA A 342 24.18 -4.26 34.75
N ASP A 343 23.11 -3.66 34.28
CA ASP A 343 21.94 -4.41 33.81
C ASP A 343 22.13 -4.87 32.34
N PRO A 344 21.89 -6.15 32.04
CA PRO A 344 22.00 -6.63 30.68
C PRO A 344 20.81 -6.13 29.83
N PRO A 345 21.07 -5.53 28.64
CA PRO A 345 20.00 -5.02 27.77
C PRO A 345 18.96 -6.08 27.38
N ALA A 346 19.38 -7.35 27.34
CA ALA A 346 18.49 -8.48 27.04
C ALA A 346 17.37 -8.65 28.08
N SER A 347 17.61 -8.29 29.33
CA SER A 347 16.57 -8.36 30.39
C SER A 347 15.49 -7.33 30.17
N THR A 348 15.85 -6.10 29.82
CA THR A 348 14.90 -5.03 29.47
C THR A 348 14.05 -5.42 28.25
N LEU A 349 14.67 -5.97 27.23
CA LEU A 349 13.95 -6.43 26.04
C LEU A 349 13.06 -7.65 26.33
N ALA A 350 13.53 -8.62 27.14
CA ALA A 350 12.73 -9.76 27.57
C ALA A 350 11.45 -9.30 28.31
N GLN A 351 11.60 -8.36 29.22
CA GLN A 351 10.46 -7.75 29.92
C GLN A 351 9.51 -7.05 28.98
N ALA A 352 10.01 -6.25 28.03
CA ALA A 352 9.19 -5.56 27.03
C ALA A 352 8.43 -6.54 26.14
N LEU A 353 9.00 -7.69 25.82
CA LEU A 353 8.38 -8.78 25.06
C LEU A 353 7.46 -9.68 25.90
N GLY A 354 7.38 -9.46 27.23
CA GLY A 354 6.56 -10.28 28.14
C GLY A 354 7.08 -11.69 28.30
N LEU A 355 8.41 -11.90 28.25
CA LEU A 355 9.03 -13.20 28.39
C LEU A 355 9.40 -13.49 29.84
N ASP A 356 9.07 -14.67 30.34
CA ASP A 356 9.54 -15.15 31.64
C ASP A 356 11.00 -15.60 31.55
N TYR A 357 11.84 -15.15 32.49
CA TYR A 357 13.26 -15.51 32.56
C TYR A 357 13.78 -15.51 34.02
N SER A 358 14.82 -16.31 34.26
CA SER A 358 15.48 -16.42 35.56
C SER A 358 16.99 -16.08 35.44
N GLY A 359 17.30 -14.75 35.50
CA GLY A 359 18.63 -14.22 35.38
C GLY A 359 19.10 -13.83 33.97
N ALA A 360 20.21 -13.12 33.89
CA ALA A 360 20.67 -12.44 32.67
C ALA A 360 20.97 -13.37 31.47
N GLN A 361 21.58 -14.52 31.70
CA GLN A 361 21.90 -15.49 30.65
C GLN A 361 20.66 -16.16 30.08
N ASP A 362 19.66 -16.42 30.91
CA ASP A 362 18.38 -16.96 30.48
C ASP A 362 17.59 -15.91 29.66
N ALA A 363 17.58 -14.64 30.09
CA ALA A 363 16.97 -13.54 29.36
C ALA A 363 17.51 -13.43 27.92
N GLN A 364 18.84 -13.47 27.76
CA GLN A 364 19.47 -13.40 26.44
C GLN A 364 19.09 -14.61 25.55
N SER A 365 19.07 -15.79 26.13
CA SER A 365 18.69 -17.01 25.42
C SER A 365 17.22 -17.00 25.00
N ARG A 366 16.33 -16.53 25.89
CA ARG A 366 14.89 -16.40 25.62
C ARG A 366 14.59 -15.38 24.54
N VAL A 367 15.21 -14.20 24.61
CA VAL A 367 15.05 -13.15 23.57
C VAL A 367 15.51 -13.70 22.21
N ARG A 368 16.68 -14.34 22.16
CA ARG A 368 17.22 -14.92 20.92
C ARG A 368 16.28 -15.98 20.35
N GLN A 369 15.81 -16.91 21.17
CA GLN A 369 14.88 -17.97 20.75
C GLN A 369 13.56 -17.37 20.26
N PHE A 370 13.04 -16.36 20.97
CA PHE A 370 11.77 -15.72 20.62
C PHE A 370 11.83 -14.96 19.29
N LEU A 371 12.91 -14.24 19.01
CA LEU A 371 13.03 -13.37 17.84
C LEU A 371 13.57 -14.08 16.59
N ARG A 372 14.15 -15.26 16.70
CA ARG A 372 14.85 -15.97 15.62
C ARG A 372 14.06 -16.10 14.33
N ASP A 373 12.77 -16.48 14.46
CA ASP A 373 11.89 -16.76 13.32
C ASP A 373 10.77 -15.72 13.18
N ARG A 374 10.92 -14.54 13.85
CA ARG A 374 9.91 -13.49 13.87
C ARG A 374 10.28 -12.32 12.98
N GLU A 375 9.29 -11.84 12.27
CA GLU A 375 9.35 -10.61 11.49
C GLU A 375 8.67 -9.49 12.30
N MET A 376 9.50 -8.72 13.03
CA MET A 376 9.03 -7.75 14.03
C MET A 376 9.81 -6.44 13.96
N LEU A 377 9.12 -5.31 14.18
CA LEU A 377 9.74 -4.01 14.38
C LEU A 377 10.03 -3.80 15.88
N LEU A 378 11.30 -3.68 16.24
CA LEU A 378 11.70 -3.31 17.59
C LEU A 378 11.98 -1.81 17.67
N VAL A 379 11.26 -1.11 18.53
CA VAL A 379 11.44 0.33 18.76
C VAL A 379 12.24 0.52 20.02
N PHE A 380 13.47 0.97 19.87
CA PHE A 380 14.41 1.17 20.97
C PHE A 380 14.55 2.65 21.29
N ASP A 381 14.29 3.02 22.52
CA ASP A 381 14.43 4.39 23.00
C ASP A 381 15.57 4.53 24.01
N ASN A 382 16.22 5.69 24.00
CA ASN A 382 17.36 6.02 24.85
C ASN A 382 18.56 5.05 24.69
N LEU A 383 18.88 4.68 23.45
CA LEU A 383 19.98 3.72 23.17
C LEU A 383 21.37 4.23 23.55
N GLU A 384 21.56 5.52 23.76
CA GLU A 384 22.78 6.09 24.35
C GLU A 384 23.08 5.59 25.78
N ARG A 385 22.09 4.96 26.44
CA ARG A 385 22.30 4.31 27.75
C ARG A 385 22.95 2.94 27.66
N LEU A 386 23.00 2.35 26.47
CA LEU A 386 23.69 1.08 26.29
C LEU A 386 25.20 1.26 26.49
N PRO A 387 25.83 0.39 27.28
CA PRO A 387 27.30 0.41 27.45
C PRO A 387 28.04 0.05 26.16
N ASP A 388 27.41 -0.72 25.28
CA ASP A 388 27.99 -1.19 24.02
C ASP A 388 26.90 -1.48 22.99
N THR A 389 27.07 -0.96 21.78
CA THR A 389 26.15 -1.17 20.64
C THR A 389 26.34 -2.55 19.97
N ASN A 390 27.41 -3.27 20.29
CA ASN A 390 27.69 -4.63 19.78
C ASN A 390 26.55 -5.61 20.08
N TRP A 391 25.83 -5.40 21.19
CA TRP A 391 24.66 -6.19 21.53
C TRP A 391 23.56 -6.07 20.46
N VAL A 392 23.30 -4.87 19.95
CA VAL A 392 22.32 -4.62 18.88
C VAL A 392 22.77 -5.33 17.59
N ALA A 393 24.05 -5.22 17.24
CA ALA A 393 24.62 -5.90 16.07
C ALA A 393 24.51 -7.43 16.18
N GLN A 394 24.67 -7.99 17.40
CA GLN A 394 24.50 -9.42 17.63
C GLN A 394 23.03 -9.83 17.51
N LEU A 395 22.10 -9.04 18.05
CA LEU A 395 20.68 -9.29 17.96
C LEU A 395 20.22 -9.39 16.49
N LEU A 396 20.71 -8.49 15.63
CA LEU A 396 20.42 -8.48 14.19
C LEU A 396 20.98 -9.71 13.45
N ARG A 397 22.11 -10.26 13.90
CA ARG A 397 22.66 -11.51 13.36
C ARG A 397 21.84 -12.73 13.78
N ASP A 398 21.40 -12.74 15.04
CA ASP A 398 20.67 -13.86 15.63
C ASP A 398 19.20 -13.93 15.14
N ALA A 399 18.62 -12.77 14.76
CA ALA A 399 17.24 -12.63 14.28
C ALA A 399 17.21 -11.93 12.91
N PRO A 400 17.31 -12.67 11.81
CA PRO A 400 17.49 -12.09 10.47
C PRO A 400 16.30 -11.31 9.92
N GLN A 401 15.10 -11.46 10.48
CA GLN A 401 13.88 -10.80 9.99
C GLN A 401 13.41 -9.63 10.86
N ILE A 402 14.07 -9.31 11.98
CA ILE A 402 13.73 -8.13 12.76
C ILE A 402 14.26 -6.85 12.11
N VAL A 403 13.61 -5.75 12.40
CA VAL A 403 14.04 -4.39 12.10
C VAL A 403 14.06 -3.59 13.38
N ILE A 404 15.05 -2.72 13.51
CA ILE A 404 15.21 -1.86 14.69
C ILE A 404 15.01 -0.41 14.26
N LEU A 405 14.07 0.28 14.90
CA LEU A 405 13.89 1.73 14.86
C LEU A 405 14.40 2.27 16.18
N ALA A 406 15.52 2.96 16.14
CA ALA A 406 16.22 3.45 17.32
C ALA A 406 16.05 4.95 17.49
N ALA A 407 15.83 5.41 18.73
CA ALA A 407 15.97 6.81 19.11
C ALA A 407 17.22 6.96 20.00
N SER A 408 18.17 7.81 19.57
CA SER A 408 19.45 7.99 20.27
C SER A 408 19.97 9.43 20.12
N LEU A 409 20.85 9.85 21.02
CA LEU A 409 21.60 11.10 20.91
C LEU A 409 22.65 11.05 19.82
N HIS A 410 23.23 9.86 19.57
CA HIS A 410 24.32 9.61 18.65
C HIS A 410 24.03 8.43 17.76
N ARG A 411 24.77 8.31 16.65
CA ARG A 411 24.78 7.12 15.81
C ARG A 411 25.22 5.91 16.61
N LEU A 412 24.73 4.74 16.21
CA LEU A 412 25.10 3.48 16.85
C LEU A 412 26.42 2.91 16.29
N ASP A 413 26.87 3.43 15.13
CA ASP A 413 28.06 2.99 14.39
C ASP A 413 28.03 1.50 14.05
N ILE A 414 26.86 0.99 13.70
CA ILE A 414 26.63 -0.40 13.31
C ILE A 414 26.63 -0.52 11.79
N HIS A 415 27.22 -1.58 11.26
CA HIS A 415 27.22 -1.83 9.82
C HIS A 415 25.79 -1.92 9.26
N GLY A 416 25.50 -1.15 8.20
CA GLY A 416 24.18 -1.10 7.58
C GLY A 416 23.17 -0.21 8.33
N GLU A 417 23.63 0.63 9.25
CA GLU A 417 22.79 1.63 9.93
C GLU A 417 22.35 2.74 8.97
N TRP A 418 21.05 2.99 8.95
CA TRP A 418 20.45 4.17 8.32
C TRP A 418 20.20 5.22 9.39
N CYS A 419 20.44 6.50 9.09
CA CYS A 419 20.30 7.59 10.05
C CYS A 419 19.41 8.69 9.49
N ILE A 420 18.48 9.15 10.33
CA ILE A 420 17.67 10.35 10.09
C ILE A 420 17.96 11.33 11.21
N GLU A 421 18.40 12.54 10.86
CA GLU A 421 18.64 13.60 11.82
C GLU A 421 17.33 14.32 12.15
N VAL A 422 17.00 14.40 13.44
CA VAL A 422 15.78 15.04 13.95
C VAL A 422 16.18 16.36 14.61
N HIS A 423 15.82 17.47 13.97
CA HIS A 423 16.08 18.82 14.45
C HIS A 423 14.89 19.39 15.22
N GLY A 424 15.03 20.61 15.78
CA GLY A 424 13.92 21.39 16.29
C GLY A 424 12.87 21.70 15.19
N LEU A 425 11.67 22.06 15.60
CA LEU A 425 10.62 22.49 14.67
C LEU A 425 11.00 23.81 14.00
N ALA A 426 10.61 23.97 12.75
CA ALA A 426 10.84 25.24 12.03
C ALA A 426 10.15 26.42 12.77
N TYR A 427 10.86 27.53 12.89
CA TYR A 427 10.43 28.75 13.56
C TYR A 427 10.70 29.98 12.69
N PRO A 428 9.96 31.10 12.89
CA PRO A 428 10.17 32.31 12.11
C PRO A 428 11.46 33.05 12.48
N GLU A 429 12.10 33.67 11.50
CA GLU A 429 13.21 34.61 11.76
C GLU A 429 12.68 35.92 12.37
N PRO A 430 13.24 36.36 13.52
CA PRO A 430 12.64 37.40 14.35
C PRO A 430 12.90 38.85 13.90
N ASP A 431 13.65 39.07 12.83
CA ASP A 431 14.06 40.42 12.41
C ASP A 431 13.03 41.17 11.55
N ARG A 432 11.86 40.55 11.29
CA ARG A 432 10.73 41.18 10.59
C ARG A 432 9.48 41.13 11.46
N ALA A 433 8.70 42.22 11.41
CA ALA A 433 7.34 42.17 11.92
C ALA A 433 6.60 41.04 11.26
N ILE A 434 6.13 40.09 12.02
CA ILE A 434 5.40 38.92 11.54
C ILE A 434 3.93 39.04 11.97
N SER A 435 3.02 38.86 11.05
CA SER A 435 1.60 38.80 11.38
C SER A 435 1.27 37.53 12.16
N SER A 436 0.21 37.54 12.95
CA SER A 436 -0.28 36.35 13.68
C SER A 436 -0.58 35.19 12.73
N LEU A 437 -1.12 35.48 11.53
CA LEU A 437 -1.43 34.47 10.50
C LEU A 437 -0.16 33.85 9.89
N ASP A 438 0.86 34.67 9.62
CA ASP A 438 2.12 34.15 9.07
C ASP A 438 2.91 33.36 10.11
N ALA A 439 2.88 33.79 11.37
CA ALA A 439 3.50 33.06 12.46
C ALA A 439 2.92 31.64 12.65
N LEU A 440 1.61 31.45 12.47
CA LEU A 440 0.96 30.14 12.53
C LEU A 440 1.35 29.16 11.41
N ARG A 441 2.02 29.60 10.36
CA ARG A 441 2.60 28.70 9.36
C ARG A 441 3.76 27.88 9.89
N TYR A 442 4.42 28.36 10.94
CA TYR A 442 5.58 27.70 11.54
C TYR A 442 5.15 26.66 12.58
N PRO A 443 5.63 25.40 12.47
CA PRO A 443 5.28 24.33 13.39
C PRO A 443 5.60 24.65 14.87
N ALA A 444 6.73 25.31 15.14
CA ALA A 444 7.11 25.69 16.50
C ALA A 444 6.07 26.64 17.13
N VAL A 445 5.55 27.60 16.37
CA VAL A 445 4.51 28.52 16.84
C VAL A 445 3.19 27.79 17.06
N ARG A 446 2.82 26.91 16.13
CA ARG A 446 1.60 26.09 16.28
C ARG A 446 1.62 25.22 17.54
N LEU A 447 2.77 24.57 17.80
CA LEU A 447 2.93 23.76 19.01
C LEU A 447 2.84 24.63 20.28
N PHE A 448 3.54 25.77 20.30
CA PHE A 448 3.49 26.71 21.44
C PHE A 448 2.06 27.17 21.71
N VAL A 449 1.32 27.66 20.71
CA VAL A 449 -0.06 28.11 20.83
C VAL A 449 -0.98 27.01 21.33
N LEU A 450 -0.84 25.79 20.81
CA LEU A 450 -1.61 24.63 21.24
C LEU A 450 -1.39 24.35 22.75
N ARG A 451 -0.14 24.37 23.22
CA ARG A 451 0.20 24.10 24.61
C ARG A 451 -0.16 25.27 25.54
N ALA A 452 0.04 26.51 25.08
CA ALA A 452 -0.37 27.70 25.82
C ALA A 452 -1.90 27.73 26.02
N ALA A 453 -2.68 27.39 25.01
CA ALA A 453 -4.14 27.29 25.13
C ALA A 453 -4.59 26.18 26.10
N GLN A 454 -3.80 25.10 26.26
CA GLN A 454 -4.04 24.05 27.26
C GLN A 454 -3.68 24.53 28.66
N ALA A 455 -2.61 25.34 28.80
CA ALA A 455 -2.17 25.89 30.11
C ALA A 455 -3.04 27.06 30.57
N GLN A 456 -3.50 27.93 29.68
CA GLN A 456 -4.32 29.11 29.96
C GLN A 456 -5.54 29.11 29.02
N ALA A 457 -6.71 28.84 29.58
CA ALA A 457 -7.97 28.91 28.84
C ALA A 457 -8.18 30.33 28.29
N GLY A 458 -8.34 30.42 26.94
CA GLY A 458 -8.51 31.69 26.24
C GLY A 458 -7.22 32.28 25.66
N PHE A 459 -6.06 31.65 25.82
CA PHE A 459 -4.85 32.07 25.11
C PHE A 459 -5.05 31.94 23.57
N SER A 460 -4.75 33.05 22.89
CA SER A 460 -4.76 33.08 21.42
C SER A 460 -3.59 33.89 20.90
N LEU A 461 -3.10 33.55 19.70
CA LEU A 461 -2.07 34.32 19.06
C LEU A 461 -2.70 35.60 18.46
N THR A 462 -2.21 36.76 18.90
CA THR A 462 -2.63 38.08 18.45
C THR A 462 -1.49 38.80 17.76
N GLU A 463 -1.77 39.93 17.07
CA GLU A 463 -0.70 40.75 16.46
C GLU A 463 0.25 41.30 17.53
N GLU A 464 -0.21 41.54 18.76
CA GLU A 464 0.60 42.07 19.85
C GLU A 464 1.59 41.04 20.39
N ASN A 465 1.20 39.77 20.52
CA ASN A 465 2.03 38.72 21.12
C ASN A 465 2.78 37.85 20.09
N ALA A 466 2.45 37.93 18.80
CA ALA A 466 3.05 37.10 17.76
C ALA A 466 4.58 37.22 17.71
N LEU A 467 5.12 38.44 17.83
CA LEU A 467 6.57 38.68 17.85
C LEU A 467 7.23 38.06 19.08
N HIS A 468 6.57 38.09 20.25
CA HIS A 468 7.11 37.53 21.48
C HIS A 468 7.14 36.00 21.39
N VAL A 469 6.07 35.38 20.90
CA VAL A 469 6.02 33.92 20.65
C VAL A 469 7.09 33.50 19.66
N ALA A 470 7.28 34.25 18.56
CA ALA A 470 8.32 33.98 17.58
C ALA A 470 9.73 34.02 18.21
N ARG A 471 9.99 35.01 19.07
CA ARG A 471 11.27 35.14 19.80
C ARG A 471 11.48 33.95 20.76
N ILE A 472 10.46 33.52 21.51
CA ILE A 472 10.53 32.34 22.36
C ILE A 472 10.87 31.09 21.53
N CYS A 473 10.17 30.86 20.40
CA CYS A 473 10.40 29.72 19.52
C CYS A 473 11.86 29.66 19.02
N ARG A 474 12.42 30.82 18.67
CA ARG A 474 13.84 30.92 18.26
C ARG A 474 14.79 30.66 19.44
N GLN A 475 14.54 31.27 20.60
CA GLN A 475 15.43 31.15 21.76
C GLN A 475 15.58 29.71 22.24
N VAL A 476 14.55 28.90 22.04
CA VAL A 476 14.56 27.46 22.34
C VAL A 476 14.86 26.61 21.08
N GLU A 477 15.30 27.21 19.98
CA GLU A 477 15.69 26.53 18.73
C GLU A 477 14.60 25.60 18.20
N GLY A 478 13.33 25.91 18.44
CA GLY A 478 12.20 25.08 18.03
C GLY A 478 12.13 23.72 18.73
N LEU A 479 12.86 23.48 19.80
CA LEU A 479 12.83 22.20 20.53
C LEU A 479 11.45 21.97 21.17
N PRO A 480 10.71 20.89 20.78
CA PRO A 480 9.35 20.65 21.24
C PRO A 480 9.19 20.68 22.76
N LEU A 481 10.05 19.96 23.48
CA LEU A 481 10.00 19.92 24.94
C LEU A 481 10.18 21.31 25.58
N ALA A 482 11.11 22.09 25.07
CA ALA A 482 11.36 23.45 25.56
C ALA A 482 10.20 24.40 25.22
N LEU A 483 9.57 24.23 24.05
CA LEU A 483 8.36 24.97 23.67
C LEU A 483 7.18 24.64 24.59
N GLU A 484 6.98 23.36 24.91
CA GLU A 484 5.93 22.92 25.84
C GLU A 484 6.13 23.48 27.25
N LEU A 485 7.37 23.47 27.74
CA LEU A 485 7.73 24.07 29.03
C LEU A 485 7.50 25.58 29.02
N ALA A 486 7.96 26.28 27.97
CA ALA A 486 7.75 27.73 27.89
C ALA A 486 6.26 28.10 27.77
N ALA A 487 5.49 27.31 27.02
CA ALA A 487 4.06 27.51 26.88
C ALA A 487 3.29 27.27 28.20
N SER A 488 3.74 26.35 29.05
CA SER A 488 3.09 26.08 30.34
C SER A 488 3.19 27.28 31.31
N TRP A 489 4.17 28.17 31.12
CA TRP A 489 4.36 29.36 31.97
C TRP A 489 3.41 30.51 31.61
N THR A 490 2.76 30.47 30.45
CA THR A 490 1.77 31.52 30.08
C THR A 490 0.63 31.64 31.09
N GLY A 491 0.25 30.53 31.76
CA GLY A 491 -0.75 30.54 32.81
C GLY A 491 -0.28 31.11 34.15
N LEU A 492 1.04 31.32 34.32
CA LEU A 492 1.64 31.79 35.58
C LEU A 492 2.16 33.24 35.48
N LEU A 493 2.47 33.71 34.30
CA LEU A 493 3.08 35.01 34.02
C LEU A 493 2.11 35.89 33.20
N SER A 494 0.92 36.13 33.72
CA SER A 494 -0.07 37.02 33.13
C SER A 494 0.23 38.50 33.42
#